data_764444e9e56f549cb9f11aa679c170e2
#
_entry.id   764444e9e56f549cb9f11aa679c170e2
#
_cell.length_a   1.000
_cell.length_b   1.000
_cell.length_c   1.000
_cell.angle_alpha   90.00
_cell.angle_beta   90.00
_cell.angle_gamma   90.00
#
_symmetry.space_group_name_H-M   'P 1'
#
loop_
_entity.id
_entity.type
_entity.pdbx_description
1 polymer ?
#
loop_
_entity_poly.entity_id
_entity_poly.type
_entity_poly.pdbx_seq_one_letter_code
_entity_poly.pdbx_strand_id
1 'polypeptide(L)'
;MTQTSFDSIKNVLSEFFLHKKIPRVHKIDLEENMDRTITAPIDRETLKSLHAGDYVYISGTIYTARDAAQKRMIETLDEGRELPLDLKDNVIYYMGPSPAREGRPIGSAGPTTASRMDKYAPDLLDLGLKGMIGKGKRSQAVIDGIVRNGAVYFAAVGGAGAILSKCIKKSTVIAYDDLGTEAIRELEVENLPVIVVIDSEGNNLYETAIKEYCRV
;
A
#
# COMPACT_ATOMS: atom_id res chain seq x y z
N MET A 1 -17.80 2.34 -14.65
CA MET A 1 -16.68 3.18 -15.13
C MET A 1 -16.46 2.83 -16.59
N THR A 2 -16.40 3.80 -17.48
CA THR A 2 -16.16 3.55 -18.90
C THR A 2 -14.68 3.32 -19.16
N GLN A 3 -14.32 2.52 -20.16
CA GLN A 3 -12.96 2.22 -20.62
C GLN A 3 -12.08 3.49 -20.74
N THR A 4 -12.69 4.61 -21.13
CA THR A 4 -12.05 5.93 -21.23
C THR A 4 -11.50 6.50 -19.92
N SER A 5 -12.05 6.14 -18.76
CA SER A 5 -11.52 6.59 -17.45
C SER A 5 -10.27 5.79 -17.04
N PHE A 6 -10.17 4.54 -17.47
CA PHE A 6 -9.03 3.65 -17.25
C PHE A 6 -7.83 4.07 -18.10
N ASP A 7 -8.09 4.38 -19.36
CA ASP A 7 -7.05 4.84 -20.29
C ASP A 7 -6.46 6.19 -19.89
N SER A 8 -7.26 7.06 -19.24
CA SER A 8 -6.78 8.33 -18.69
C SER A 8 -5.80 8.16 -17.53
N ILE A 9 -5.99 7.14 -16.69
CA ILE A 9 -5.07 6.82 -15.58
C ILE A 9 -3.78 6.20 -16.14
N LYS A 10 -3.88 5.32 -17.13
CA LYS A 10 -2.71 4.76 -17.85
C LYS A 10 -1.88 5.87 -18.49
N ASN A 11 -2.50 6.84 -19.15
CA ASN A 11 -1.79 7.95 -19.78
C ASN A 11 -1.10 8.87 -18.77
N VAL A 12 -1.74 9.22 -17.65
CA VAL A 12 -1.12 10.07 -16.61
C VAL A 12 0.08 9.38 -15.98
N LEU A 13 0.00 8.07 -15.73
CA LEU A 13 1.12 7.31 -15.19
C LEU A 13 2.24 7.14 -16.23
N SER A 14 1.90 6.84 -17.48
CA SER A 14 2.88 6.71 -18.56
C SER A 14 3.57 8.04 -18.89
N GLU A 15 2.85 9.16 -18.92
CA GLU A 15 3.43 10.49 -19.14
C GLU A 15 4.36 10.93 -17.99
N PHE A 16 4.03 10.60 -16.76
CA PHE A 16 4.90 10.90 -15.62
C PHE A 16 6.27 10.18 -15.71
N PHE A 17 6.30 8.99 -16.31
CA PHE A 17 7.53 8.23 -16.54
C PHE A 17 8.21 8.54 -17.90
N LEU A 18 7.48 8.99 -18.91
CA LEU A 18 8.00 9.29 -20.25
C LEU A 18 8.71 10.65 -20.35
N HIS A 19 8.39 11.63 -19.48
CA HIS A 19 9.01 12.97 -19.53
C HIS A 19 10.41 13.07 -18.88
N LYS A 20 10.88 12.03 -18.19
CA LYS A 20 12.30 11.88 -17.91
C LYS A 20 12.88 11.02 -19.03
N LYS A 21 13.78 11.60 -19.88
CA LYS A 21 14.57 10.87 -20.87
C LYS A 21 15.29 9.69 -20.22
N ILE A 22 14.57 8.58 -20.03
CA ILE A 22 15.13 7.29 -19.65
C ILE A 22 15.78 6.74 -20.91
N PRO A 23 17.09 6.43 -20.93
CA PRO A 23 17.69 5.78 -22.08
C PRO A 23 16.96 4.47 -22.34
N ARG A 24 16.83 4.09 -23.61
CA ARG A 24 16.28 2.80 -24.03
C ARG A 24 17.00 1.67 -23.26
N VAL A 25 16.50 1.36 -22.10
CA VAL A 25 16.72 0.08 -21.45
C VAL A 25 16.01 -0.94 -22.34
N HIS A 26 16.63 -2.09 -22.55
CA HIS A 26 16.08 -3.24 -23.26
C HIS A 26 14.56 -3.25 -23.10
N LYS A 27 13.85 -3.48 -24.22
CA LYS A 27 12.43 -3.81 -24.21
C LYS A 27 12.23 -4.93 -23.20
N ILE A 28 12.16 -4.55 -21.92
CA ILE A 28 11.51 -5.38 -20.92
C ILE A 28 10.11 -5.46 -21.48
N ASP A 29 9.63 -6.64 -21.73
CA ASP A 29 8.30 -6.90 -22.22
C ASP A 29 7.30 -6.25 -21.26
N LEU A 30 7.04 -4.96 -21.49
CA LEU A 30 6.09 -4.14 -20.75
C LEU A 30 4.66 -4.68 -20.93
N GLU A 31 4.46 -5.58 -21.87
CA GLU A 31 3.17 -6.20 -22.15
C GLU A 31 2.87 -7.41 -21.26
N GLU A 32 3.86 -8.10 -20.70
CA GLU A 32 3.62 -9.26 -19.79
C GLU A 32 3.50 -8.88 -18.30
N ASN A 33 3.90 -7.68 -17.89
CA ASN A 33 3.89 -7.25 -16.49
C ASN A 33 2.84 -6.17 -16.15
N MET A 34 1.96 -5.81 -17.08
CA MET A 34 0.93 -4.81 -16.86
C MET A 34 -0.42 -5.49 -16.64
N ASP A 35 -0.99 -5.33 -15.46
CA ASP A 35 -2.37 -5.63 -15.07
C ASP A 35 -2.54 -6.87 -14.17
N ARG A 36 -1.62 -7.09 -13.22
CA ARG A 36 -1.85 -8.12 -12.20
C ARG A 36 -2.84 -7.62 -11.15
N THR A 37 -4.04 -8.19 -11.12
CA THR A 37 -5.03 -7.93 -10.06
C THR A 37 -4.88 -8.97 -8.96
N ILE A 38 -4.81 -8.52 -7.71
CA ILE A 38 -4.80 -9.37 -6.52
C ILE A 38 -5.96 -8.99 -5.61
N THR A 39 -6.44 -9.95 -4.83
CA THR A 39 -7.57 -9.76 -3.91
C THR A 39 -7.10 -9.80 -2.46
N ALA A 40 -7.47 -8.78 -1.68
CA ALA A 40 -7.24 -8.75 -0.25
C ALA A 40 -8.47 -9.36 0.49
N PRO A 41 -8.24 -10.15 1.56
CA PRO A 41 -6.96 -10.59 2.14
C PRO A 41 -6.10 -11.37 1.16
N ILE A 42 -4.75 -11.22 1.26
CA ILE A 42 -3.83 -11.76 0.24
C ILE A 42 -3.24 -13.09 0.74
N ASP A 43 -3.45 -14.14 -0.01
CA ASP A 43 -2.90 -15.46 0.30
C ASP A 43 -1.38 -15.52 0.11
N ARG A 44 -0.76 -16.51 0.77
CA ARG A 44 0.70 -16.68 0.79
C ARG A 44 1.30 -16.96 -0.59
N GLU A 45 0.59 -17.67 -1.45
CA GLU A 45 1.10 -18.03 -2.78
C GLU A 45 1.14 -16.80 -3.68
N THR A 46 0.08 -16.00 -3.63
CA THR A 46 0.02 -14.70 -4.30
C THR A 46 1.17 -13.80 -3.84
N LEU A 47 1.39 -13.64 -2.51
CA LEU A 47 2.47 -12.80 -1.98
C LEU A 47 3.85 -13.24 -2.46
N LYS A 48 4.13 -14.55 -2.48
CA LYS A 48 5.42 -15.10 -2.95
C LYS A 48 5.67 -14.89 -4.44
N SER A 49 4.61 -14.73 -5.21
CA SER A 49 4.69 -14.52 -6.65
C SER A 49 4.84 -13.05 -7.05
N LEU A 50 4.85 -12.12 -6.05
CA LEU A 50 5.07 -10.70 -6.26
C LEU A 50 6.55 -10.36 -6.13
N HIS A 51 7.07 -9.57 -7.08
CA HIS A 51 8.46 -9.14 -7.10
C HIS A 51 8.57 -7.62 -7.04
N ALA A 52 9.66 -7.15 -6.45
CA ALA A 52 9.93 -5.70 -6.39
C ALA A 52 9.97 -5.09 -7.79
N GLY A 53 9.11 -4.11 -8.04
CA GLY A 53 8.89 -3.47 -9.34
C GLY A 53 7.57 -3.83 -10.00
N ASP A 54 6.87 -4.87 -9.54
CA ASP A 54 5.57 -5.26 -10.10
C ASP A 54 4.52 -4.15 -9.90
N TYR A 55 3.76 -3.87 -10.96
CA TYR A 55 2.54 -3.09 -10.88
C TYR A 55 1.36 -3.99 -10.56
N VAL A 56 0.60 -3.61 -9.54
CA VAL A 56 -0.48 -4.43 -9.01
C VAL A 56 -1.73 -3.59 -8.76
N TYR A 57 -2.89 -4.17 -9.04
CA TYR A 57 -4.19 -3.61 -8.68
C TYR A 57 -4.79 -4.43 -7.54
N ILE A 58 -4.99 -3.80 -6.38
CA ILE A 58 -5.59 -4.46 -5.22
C ILE A 58 -7.09 -4.23 -5.24
N SER A 59 -7.85 -5.33 -5.13
CA SER A 59 -9.30 -5.33 -4.89
C SER A 59 -9.63 -6.08 -3.61
N GLY A 60 -10.82 -5.84 -3.04
CA GLY A 60 -11.27 -6.50 -1.82
C GLY A 60 -11.23 -5.59 -0.60
N THR A 61 -11.11 -6.19 0.59
CA THR A 61 -11.14 -5.46 1.87
C THR A 61 -9.73 -5.18 2.37
N ILE A 62 -9.45 -3.92 2.69
CA ILE A 62 -8.21 -3.49 3.34
C ILE A 62 -8.53 -2.55 4.50
N TYR A 63 -7.56 -2.29 5.37
CA TYR A 63 -7.76 -1.43 6.54
C TYR A 63 -6.87 -0.19 6.48
N THR A 64 -7.25 0.87 7.22
CA THR A 64 -6.37 2.01 7.43
C THR A 64 -5.86 2.01 8.87
N ALA A 65 -4.57 2.25 9.07
CA ALA A 65 -4.01 2.56 10.37
C ALA A 65 -2.73 3.39 10.21
N ARG A 66 -2.72 4.59 10.77
CA ARG A 66 -1.55 5.46 10.81
C ARG A 66 -0.91 5.46 12.20
N ASP A 67 -0.01 6.40 12.42
CA ASP A 67 0.84 6.51 13.61
C ASP A 67 0.04 6.42 14.91
N ALA A 68 -1.03 7.22 15.08
CA ALA A 68 -1.82 7.23 16.32
C ALA A 68 -2.61 5.92 16.51
N ALA A 69 -3.18 5.39 15.41
CA ALA A 69 -3.90 4.12 15.47
C ALA A 69 -2.95 2.95 15.77
N GLN A 70 -1.79 2.86 15.08
CA GLN A 70 -0.83 1.78 15.33
C GLN A 70 -0.23 1.86 16.74
N LYS A 71 0.07 3.08 17.23
CA LYS A 71 0.48 3.25 18.62
C LYS A 71 -0.54 2.65 19.59
N ARG A 72 -1.82 2.98 19.41
CA ARG A 72 -2.90 2.48 20.26
C ARG A 72 -3.11 0.96 20.11
N MET A 73 -2.87 0.41 18.90
CA MET A 73 -2.88 -1.05 18.69
C MET A 73 -1.81 -1.74 19.57
N ILE A 74 -0.58 -1.23 19.57
CA ILE A 74 0.49 -1.79 20.41
C ILE A 74 0.13 -1.63 21.91
N GLU A 75 -0.32 -0.45 22.35
CA GLU A 75 -0.76 -0.25 23.72
C GLU A 75 -1.88 -1.25 24.11
N THR A 76 -2.81 -1.55 23.21
CA THR A 76 -3.87 -2.55 23.41
C THR A 76 -3.30 -3.95 23.62
N LEU A 77 -2.28 -4.33 22.82
CA LEU A 77 -1.58 -5.61 22.96
C LEU A 77 -0.79 -5.70 24.25
N ASP A 78 -0.08 -4.63 24.64
CA ASP A 78 0.70 -4.55 25.88
C ASP A 78 -0.21 -4.71 27.13
N GLU A 79 -1.46 -4.27 27.03
CA GLU A 79 -2.48 -4.47 28.04
C GLU A 79 -3.14 -5.86 28.00
N GLY A 80 -2.72 -6.74 27.09
CA GLY A 80 -3.27 -8.09 26.92
C GLY A 80 -4.69 -8.13 26.35
N ARG A 81 -5.13 -7.05 25.67
CA ARG A 81 -6.44 -6.96 25.01
C ARG A 81 -6.34 -7.32 23.53
N GLU A 82 -7.44 -7.76 22.96
CA GLU A 82 -7.54 -8.07 21.54
C GLU A 82 -7.57 -6.80 20.67
N LEU A 83 -6.98 -6.90 19.49
CA LEU A 83 -7.04 -5.83 18.49
C LEU A 83 -8.45 -5.68 17.91
N PRO A 84 -8.84 -4.47 17.49
CA PRO A 84 -10.16 -4.22 16.90
C PRO A 84 -10.33 -4.77 15.47
N LEU A 85 -9.27 -5.36 14.89
CA LEU A 85 -9.27 -5.99 13.56
C LEU A 85 -8.37 -7.22 13.58
N ASP A 86 -8.70 -8.20 12.76
CA ASP A 86 -7.80 -9.34 12.48
C ASP A 86 -6.69 -8.88 11.53
N LEU A 87 -5.44 -9.14 11.89
CA LEU A 87 -4.27 -8.81 11.05
C LEU A 87 -3.92 -9.93 10.08
N LYS A 88 -4.41 -11.15 10.34
CA LYS A 88 -4.02 -12.32 9.57
C LYS A 88 -4.37 -12.15 8.09
N ASP A 89 -3.34 -12.24 7.25
CA ASP A 89 -3.40 -12.14 5.79
C ASP A 89 -3.94 -10.79 5.25
N ASN A 90 -4.15 -9.81 6.14
CA ASN A 90 -4.73 -8.52 5.81
C ASN A 90 -3.70 -7.48 5.35
N VAL A 91 -4.22 -6.38 4.83
CA VAL A 91 -3.46 -5.25 4.27
C VAL A 91 -3.82 -3.97 5.03
N ILE A 92 -2.80 -3.23 5.46
CA ILE A 92 -2.98 -1.90 6.05
C ILE A 92 -2.49 -0.81 5.09
N TYR A 93 -3.37 0.11 4.77
CA TYR A 93 -3.06 1.32 4.03
C TYR A 93 -2.76 2.48 5.01
N TYR A 94 -1.54 2.98 4.96
CA TYR A 94 -1.09 4.12 5.77
C TYR A 94 -1.66 5.42 5.21
N MET A 95 -2.91 5.68 5.53
CA MET A 95 -3.69 6.76 4.97
C MET A 95 -4.60 7.37 6.03
N GLY A 96 -4.72 8.70 6.02
CA GLY A 96 -5.74 9.44 6.75
C GLY A 96 -6.49 10.30 5.74
N PRO A 97 -7.76 9.99 5.48
CA PRO A 97 -8.51 10.66 4.44
C PRO A 97 -8.88 12.10 4.83
N SER A 98 -9.04 12.97 3.84
CA SER A 98 -9.77 14.21 4.06
C SER A 98 -11.28 13.90 4.19
N PRO A 99 -12.08 14.84 4.75
CA PRO A 99 -13.53 14.66 4.84
C PRO A 99 -14.15 14.30 3.48
N ALA A 100 -15.10 13.38 3.51
CA ALA A 100 -15.83 12.99 2.33
C ALA A 100 -16.69 14.15 1.80
N ARG A 101 -16.79 14.30 0.48
CA ARG A 101 -17.80 15.15 -0.15
C ARG A 101 -19.11 14.39 -0.24
N GLU A 102 -20.21 15.12 -0.40
CA GLU A 102 -21.53 14.53 -0.61
C GLU A 102 -21.51 13.50 -1.75
N GLY A 103 -22.14 12.35 -1.52
CA GLY A 103 -22.19 11.23 -2.46
C GLY A 103 -20.90 10.45 -2.65
N ARG A 104 -19.84 10.69 -1.84
CA ARG A 104 -18.59 9.93 -1.89
C ARG A 104 -18.33 9.18 -0.58
N PRO A 105 -17.81 7.95 -0.63
CA PRO A 105 -17.52 7.17 0.57
C PRO A 105 -16.36 7.76 1.39
N ILE A 106 -15.46 8.53 0.72
CA ILE A 106 -14.23 9.04 1.33
C ILE A 106 -13.74 10.29 0.58
N GLY A 107 -12.97 11.13 1.24
CA GLY A 107 -12.25 12.23 0.61
C GLY A 107 -10.94 11.79 -0.03
N SER A 108 -9.98 12.71 -0.16
CA SER A 108 -8.65 12.38 -0.70
C SER A 108 -7.97 11.29 0.14
N ALA A 109 -7.47 10.24 -0.50
CA ALA A 109 -6.94 9.03 0.11
C ALA A 109 -5.45 8.81 -0.26
N GLY A 110 -4.62 9.83 -0.07
CA GLY A 110 -3.19 9.76 -0.38
C GLY A 110 -2.37 9.03 0.69
N PRO A 111 -1.28 8.33 0.29
CA PRO A 111 -0.42 7.61 1.21
C PRO A 111 0.36 8.53 2.14
N THR A 112 0.50 8.14 3.40
CA THR A 112 1.40 8.76 4.38
C THR A 112 2.81 8.17 4.27
N THR A 113 3.81 8.91 4.74
CA THR A 113 5.20 8.44 4.84
C THR A 113 5.30 7.25 5.79
N ALA A 114 5.71 6.10 5.24
CA ALA A 114 5.64 4.80 5.93
C ALA A 114 6.62 4.67 7.10
N SER A 115 7.79 5.35 7.05
CA SER A 115 8.79 5.29 8.13
C SER A 115 8.28 5.76 9.50
N ARG A 116 7.17 6.50 9.55
CA ARG A 116 6.51 6.90 10.80
C ARG A 116 5.94 5.70 11.57
N MET A 117 5.60 4.61 10.87
CA MET A 117 5.06 3.38 11.42
C MET A 117 6.12 2.32 11.69
N ASP A 118 7.40 2.58 11.35
CA ASP A 118 8.47 1.56 11.39
C ASP A 118 8.71 0.97 12.80
N LYS A 119 8.43 1.73 13.83
CA LYS A 119 8.56 1.25 15.22
C LYS A 119 7.45 0.28 15.66
N TYR A 120 6.34 0.21 14.91
CA TYR A 120 5.19 -0.65 15.23
C TYR A 120 5.03 -1.80 14.24
N ALA A 121 5.46 -1.58 12.98
CA ALA A 121 5.22 -2.49 11.88
C ALA A 121 5.79 -3.91 12.10
N PRO A 122 6.98 -4.12 12.72
CA PRO A 122 7.49 -5.47 12.98
C PRO A 122 6.55 -6.32 13.83
N ASP A 123 5.99 -5.74 14.90
CA ASP A 123 5.07 -6.45 15.80
C ASP A 123 3.77 -6.83 15.09
N LEU A 124 3.23 -5.91 14.27
CA LEU A 124 2.02 -6.18 13.48
C LEU A 124 2.26 -7.24 12.39
N LEU A 125 3.45 -7.28 11.80
CA LEU A 125 3.86 -8.33 10.87
C LEU A 125 3.91 -9.69 11.56
N ASP A 126 4.46 -9.76 12.77
CA ASP A 126 4.55 -10.98 13.57
C ASP A 126 3.17 -11.49 14.00
N LEU A 127 2.17 -10.63 14.05
CA LEU A 127 0.76 -10.97 14.28
C LEU A 127 0.00 -11.36 13.00
N GLY A 128 0.70 -11.44 11.85
CA GLY A 128 0.11 -11.97 10.63
C GLY A 128 -0.23 -10.94 9.56
N LEU A 129 0.07 -9.65 9.75
CA LEU A 129 -0.09 -8.65 8.71
C LEU A 129 0.75 -9.02 7.48
N LYS A 130 0.16 -8.99 6.29
CA LYS A 130 0.81 -9.43 5.05
C LYS A 130 1.06 -8.31 4.04
N GLY A 131 0.28 -7.25 4.09
CA GLY A 131 0.43 -6.14 3.16
C GLY A 131 0.49 -4.79 3.87
N MET A 132 1.38 -3.94 3.44
CA MET A 132 1.45 -2.55 3.89
C MET A 132 1.48 -1.64 2.68
N ILE A 133 0.61 -0.63 2.62
CA ILE A 133 0.57 0.36 1.55
C ILE A 133 0.96 1.72 2.11
N GLY A 134 1.98 2.36 1.53
CA GLY A 134 2.44 3.67 1.99
C GLY A 134 3.27 4.39 0.95
N LYS A 135 4.19 5.24 1.39
CA LYS A 135 5.24 5.86 0.56
C LYS A 135 6.54 6.02 1.32
N GLY A 136 7.66 6.03 0.59
CA GLY A 136 9.01 6.23 1.16
C GLY A 136 9.64 4.94 1.69
N LYS A 137 10.88 5.07 2.12
CA LYS A 137 11.70 3.93 2.57
C LYS A 137 11.22 3.35 3.89
N ARG A 138 11.61 2.11 4.16
CA ARG A 138 11.40 1.41 5.43
C ARG A 138 12.73 1.17 6.13
N SER A 139 12.69 1.05 7.46
CA SER A 139 13.85 0.65 8.25
C SER A 139 14.23 -0.83 8.02
N GLN A 140 15.47 -1.20 8.35
CA GLN A 140 15.92 -2.58 8.25
C GLN A 140 15.07 -3.54 9.08
N ALA A 141 14.68 -3.14 10.29
CA ALA A 141 13.82 -3.94 11.16
C ALA A 141 12.47 -4.32 10.50
N VAL A 142 11.89 -3.41 9.70
CA VAL A 142 10.68 -3.69 8.94
C VAL A 142 10.96 -4.62 7.75
N ILE A 143 12.09 -4.44 7.06
CA ILE A 143 12.49 -5.32 5.96
C ILE A 143 12.69 -6.75 6.49
N ASP A 144 13.38 -6.90 7.62
CA ASP A 144 13.58 -8.19 8.28
C ASP A 144 12.24 -8.83 8.70
N GLY A 145 11.30 -8.00 9.18
CA GLY A 145 9.94 -8.43 9.50
C GLY A 145 9.15 -8.90 8.27
N ILE A 146 9.30 -8.20 7.13
CA ILE A 146 8.69 -8.57 5.84
C ILE A 146 9.18 -9.95 5.41
N VAL A 147 10.50 -10.16 5.40
CA VAL A 147 11.12 -11.45 4.99
C VAL A 147 10.69 -12.57 5.94
N ARG A 148 10.79 -12.34 7.26
CA ARG A 148 10.44 -13.34 8.29
C ARG A 148 8.98 -13.80 8.15
N ASN A 149 8.08 -12.90 7.80
CA ASN A 149 6.65 -13.17 7.74
C ASN A 149 6.12 -13.42 6.33
N GLY A 150 6.96 -13.33 5.29
CA GLY A 150 6.54 -13.46 3.90
C GLY A 150 5.50 -12.39 3.51
N ALA A 151 5.67 -11.17 3.99
CA ALA A 151 4.81 -10.03 3.72
C ALA A 151 5.35 -9.20 2.55
N VAL A 152 4.59 -8.15 2.14
CA VAL A 152 4.98 -7.26 1.04
C VAL A 152 4.69 -5.80 1.43
N TYR A 153 5.59 -4.92 1.04
CA TYR A 153 5.37 -3.48 1.12
C TYR A 153 5.11 -2.89 -0.26
N PHE A 154 3.96 -2.27 -0.40
CA PHE A 154 3.50 -1.59 -1.60
C PHE A 154 3.64 -0.07 -1.46
N ALA A 155 4.00 0.60 -2.55
CA ALA A 155 3.90 2.05 -2.65
C ALA A 155 2.65 2.46 -3.42
N ALA A 156 1.88 3.40 -2.86
CA ALA A 156 0.89 4.16 -3.61
C ALA A 156 1.49 5.51 -4.03
N VAL A 157 1.04 6.05 -5.17
CA VAL A 157 1.60 7.28 -5.73
C VAL A 157 1.24 8.48 -4.85
N GLY A 158 2.27 9.17 -4.34
CA GLY A 158 2.10 10.42 -3.60
C GLY A 158 1.52 11.52 -4.49
N GLY A 159 0.59 12.33 -3.95
CA GLY A 159 -0.12 13.37 -4.71
C GLY A 159 -1.36 12.86 -5.48
N ALA A 160 -1.51 11.56 -5.69
CA ALA A 160 -2.64 10.97 -6.41
C ALA A 160 -3.87 10.68 -5.51
N GLY A 161 -3.96 11.24 -4.30
CA GLY A 161 -4.99 10.92 -3.33
C GLY A 161 -6.43 11.09 -3.82
N ALA A 162 -6.69 12.05 -4.70
CA ALA A 162 -8.00 12.25 -5.32
C ALA A 162 -8.34 11.16 -6.36
N ILE A 163 -7.32 10.57 -7.00
CA ILE A 163 -7.47 9.45 -7.94
C ILE A 163 -7.67 8.17 -7.16
N LEU A 164 -6.80 7.90 -6.18
CA LEU A 164 -6.85 6.72 -5.32
C LEU A 164 -8.19 6.60 -4.58
N SER A 165 -8.79 7.74 -4.16
CA SER A 165 -10.10 7.71 -3.51
C SER A 165 -11.22 7.17 -4.40
N LYS A 166 -11.09 7.21 -5.73
CA LYS A 166 -12.09 6.65 -6.66
C LYS A 166 -12.10 5.11 -6.66
N CYS A 167 -10.98 4.51 -6.27
CA CYS A 167 -10.87 3.07 -6.11
C CYS A 167 -11.55 2.56 -4.83
N ILE A 168 -11.82 3.45 -3.87
CA ILE A 168 -12.48 3.12 -2.61
C ILE A 168 -13.99 3.21 -2.81
N LYS A 169 -14.69 2.09 -2.68
CA LYS A 169 -16.14 1.96 -2.90
C LYS A 169 -16.93 2.14 -1.63
N LYS A 170 -16.34 1.75 -0.49
CA LYS A 170 -16.93 1.90 0.84
C LYS A 170 -15.85 2.20 1.87
N SER A 171 -16.21 2.96 2.88
CA SER A 171 -15.32 3.29 4.01
C SER A 171 -16.14 3.34 5.28
N THR A 172 -15.81 2.46 6.23
CA THR A 172 -16.50 2.35 7.52
C THR A 172 -15.46 2.51 8.63
N VAL A 173 -15.69 3.42 9.59
CA VAL A 173 -14.88 3.48 10.81
C VAL A 173 -15.24 2.26 11.65
N ILE A 174 -14.24 1.48 12.05
CA ILE A 174 -14.42 0.27 12.85
C ILE A 174 -13.84 0.41 14.26
N ALA A 175 -12.86 1.29 14.45
CA ALA A 175 -12.29 1.56 15.78
C ALA A 175 -11.59 2.93 15.85
N TYR A 176 -11.38 3.39 17.06
CA TYR A 176 -10.65 4.61 17.42
C TYR A 176 -11.22 5.87 16.75
N ASP A 177 -12.54 6.00 16.73
CA ASP A 177 -13.26 7.13 16.10
C ASP A 177 -12.81 8.50 16.64
N ASP A 178 -12.40 8.56 17.90
CA ASP A 178 -11.82 9.73 18.54
C ASP A 178 -10.51 10.23 17.89
N LEU A 179 -9.82 9.38 17.12
CA LEU A 179 -8.64 9.76 16.36
C LEU A 179 -8.98 10.47 15.01
N GLY A 180 -10.27 10.59 14.68
CA GLY A 180 -10.74 11.32 13.50
C GLY A 180 -10.17 10.75 12.19
N THR A 181 -9.28 11.49 11.52
CA THR A 181 -8.67 11.04 10.25
C THR A 181 -7.70 9.88 10.42
N GLU A 182 -7.27 9.59 11.63
CA GLU A 182 -6.38 8.45 11.98
C GLU A 182 -7.15 7.27 12.59
N ALA A 183 -8.48 7.33 12.67
CA ALA A 183 -9.32 6.20 13.04
C ALA A 183 -9.05 4.99 12.12
N ILE A 184 -9.19 3.78 12.65
CA ILE A 184 -9.14 2.57 11.86
C ILE A 184 -10.42 2.49 11.02
N ARG A 185 -10.23 2.36 9.72
CA ARG A 185 -11.32 2.19 8.74
C ARG A 185 -11.15 0.87 8.01
N GLU A 186 -12.26 0.21 7.77
CA GLU A 186 -12.40 -0.84 6.78
C GLU A 186 -12.75 -0.19 5.45
N LEU A 187 -12.02 -0.56 4.40
CA LEU A 187 -12.21 -0.05 3.05
C LEU A 187 -12.51 -1.21 2.10
N GLU A 188 -13.58 -1.10 1.33
CA GLU A 188 -13.78 -1.91 0.13
C GLU A 188 -13.13 -1.19 -1.05
N VAL A 189 -12.12 -1.80 -1.64
CA VAL A 189 -11.38 -1.23 -2.77
C VAL A 189 -11.57 -2.04 -4.04
N GLU A 190 -11.51 -1.36 -5.18
CA GLU A 190 -11.56 -1.97 -6.50
C GLU A 190 -10.46 -1.36 -7.37
N ASN A 191 -9.55 -2.22 -7.83
CA ASN A 191 -8.43 -1.86 -8.70
C ASN A 191 -7.58 -0.69 -8.13
N LEU A 192 -7.23 -0.75 -6.84
CA LEU A 192 -6.35 0.23 -6.22
C LEU A 192 -4.92 0.04 -6.75
N PRO A 193 -4.37 0.99 -7.53
CA PRO A 193 -3.06 0.84 -8.15
C PRO A 193 -1.94 1.03 -7.14
N VAL A 194 -1.03 0.07 -7.07
CA VAL A 194 0.17 0.08 -6.22
C VAL A 194 1.36 -0.52 -6.94
N ILE A 195 2.56 -0.26 -6.43
CA ILE A 195 3.82 -0.86 -6.90
C ILE A 195 4.39 -1.67 -5.74
N VAL A 196 4.85 -2.89 -6.02
CA VAL A 196 5.63 -3.67 -5.06
C VAL A 196 6.99 -3.01 -4.89
N VAL A 197 7.29 -2.55 -3.67
CA VAL A 197 8.58 -1.89 -3.37
C VAL A 197 9.51 -2.83 -2.63
N ILE A 198 9.00 -3.58 -1.66
CA ILE A 198 9.75 -4.60 -0.96
C ILE A 198 8.93 -5.88 -1.03
N ASP A 199 9.48 -6.90 -1.69
CA ASP A 199 8.83 -8.19 -1.82
C ASP A 199 9.11 -9.12 -0.62
N SER A 200 8.50 -10.30 -0.63
CA SER A 200 8.60 -11.27 0.47
C SER A 200 10.01 -11.86 0.66
N GLU A 201 10.91 -11.66 -0.28
CA GLU A 201 12.31 -12.08 -0.22
C GLU A 201 13.24 -10.95 0.26
N GLY A 202 12.70 -9.71 0.41
CA GLY A 202 13.45 -8.54 0.86
C GLY A 202 14.10 -7.75 -0.28
N ASN A 203 13.84 -8.09 -1.55
CA ASN A 203 14.27 -7.26 -2.67
C ASN A 203 13.61 -5.89 -2.56
N ASN A 204 14.43 -4.83 -2.65
CA ASN A 204 13.98 -3.46 -2.36
C ASN A 204 14.22 -2.56 -3.57
N LEU A 205 13.12 -2.15 -4.22
CA LEU A 205 13.15 -1.31 -5.41
C LEU A 205 13.86 0.04 -5.17
N TYR A 206 13.77 0.62 -3.97
CA TYR A 206 14.47 1.86 -3.65
C TYR A 206 15.99 1.71 -3.65
N GLU A 207 16.51 0.50 -3.46
CA GLU A 207 17.95 0.24 -3.48
C GLU A 207 18.42 -0.20 -4.87
N THR A 208 17.68 -1.07 -5.52
CA THR A 208 18.01 -1.57 -6.86
C THR A 208 17.91 -0.47 -7.91
N ALA A 209 16.84 0.32 -7.90
CA ALA A 209 16.65 1.42 -8.85
C ALA A 209 17.75 2.50 -8.74
N ILE A 210 18.25 2.80 -7.53
CA ILE A 210 19.37 3.74 -7.38
C ILE A 210 20.62 3.21 -8.05
N LYS A 211 20.95 1.92 -7.86
CA LYS A 211 22.14 1.29 -8.45
C LYS A 211 22.03 1.23 -9.98
N GLU A 212 20.84 1.00 -10.50
CA GLU A 212 20.59 0.82 -11.92
C GLU A 212 20.52 2.15 -12.69
N TYR A 213 19.93 3.18 -12.09
CA TYR A 213 19.64 4.44 -12.78
C TYR A 213 20.50 5.63 -12.32
N CYS A 214 21.28 5.51 -11.21
CA CYS A 214 22.19 6.57 -10.79
C CYS A 214 23.43 6.55 -11.68
N ARG A 215 23.50 7.49 -12.61
CA ARG A 215 24.70 7.79 -13.40
C ARG A 215 25.48 8.89 -12.66
N VAL A 216 26.51 8.50 -11.93
CA VAL A 216 27.53 9.41 -11.40
C VAL A 216 28.67 9.45 -12.41
#